data_24588e9608b09592e17939f19f3f1850
#
_entry.id   24588e9608b09592e17939f19f3f1850
#
_cell.length_a   1.000
_cell.length_b   1.000
_cell.length_c   1.000
_cell.angle_alpha   90.00
_cell.angle_beta   90.00
_cell.angle_gamma   90.00
#
_symmetry.space_group_name_H-M   'P 1'
#
loop_
_entity.id
_entity.type
_entity.pdbx_description
1 polymer ?
#
loop_
_entity_poly.entity_id
_entity_poly.type
_entity_poly.pdbx_seq_one_letter_code
_entity_poly.pdbx_strand_id
1 'polypeptide(L)'
;MIQGKLARLGNVISADKCVDYLLNRPKLEMVGLGLIYGHPGLGKTTYAQRIAYSRGYIYLRLEAWMTAKTFAVALKKAVLQHLGMGNNPVIGSAASIYNSLIGLLAEHPEVVIVIDEIDYAFKEQKILSAIRDIVDETLAVVILVGMQNAKDRLYQINRYYFDRCGVFCEFQSPSKKDIAILAATVMEVKFGADIVDYIYKRNQGTLRDTIKLIHSLESVAKVKNLGQISVHDLEG
;
A
#
# COMPACT_ATOMS: atom_id res chain seq x y z
N MET A 1 -16.44 10.76 -15.07
CA MET A 1 -15.39 9.80 -14.66
C MET A 1 -16.02 8.66 -13.89
N ILE A 2 -15.74 7.43 -14.28
CA ILE A 2 -16.29 6.23 -13.64
C ILE A 2 -15.65 6.06 -12.28
N GLN A 3 -16.46 6.00 -11.22
CA GLN A 3 -15.97 5.83 -9.84
C GLN A 3 -15.80 4.35 -9.48
N GLY A 4 -14.90 4.07 -8.52
CA GLY A 4 -14.72 2.73 -7.95
C GLY A 4 -14.00 1.72 -8.84
N LYS A 5 -13.61 2.08 -10.06
CA LYS A 5 -12.80 1.21 -10.92
C LYS A 5 -11.31 1.32 -10.60
N LEU A 6 -10.67 0.17 -10.55
CA LEU A 6 -9.23 0.05 -10.30
C LEU A 6 -8.51 -0.36 -11.58
N ALA A 7 -7.56 0.46 -12.01
CA ALA A 7 -6.70 0.15 -13.15
C ALA A 7 -5.55 -0.78 -12.72
N ARG A 8 -5.22 -1.77 -13.57
CA ARG A 8 -4.10 -2.69 -13.34
C ARG A 8 -2.82 -2.10 -13.91
N LEU A 9 -2.22 -1.17 -13.18
CA LEU A 9 -1.03 -0.43 -13.55
C LEU A 9 0.26 -1.21 -13.27
N GLY A 10 1.38 -0.76 -13.83
CA GLY A 10 2.69 -1.38 -13.64
C GLY A 10 3.09 -1.56 -12.17
N ASN A 11 2.88 -0.53 -11.33
CA ASN A 11 3.13 -0.61 -9.89
C ASN A 11 2.30 -1.69 -9.20
N VAL A 12 1.03 -1.85 -9.58
CA VAL A 12 0.14 -2.89 -9.03
C VAL A 12 0.65 -4.27 -9.39
N ILE A 13 1.04 -4.47 -10.65
CA ILE A 13 1.58 -5.76 -11.14
C ILE A 13 2.88 -6.10 -10.42
N SER A 14 3.77 -5.14 -10.23
CA SER A 14 5.04 -5.34 -9.52
C SER A 14 4.82 -5.67 -8.04
N ALA A 15 3.92 -4.95 -7.37
CA ALA A 15 3.60 -5.21 -5.98
C ALA A 15 2.91 -6.56 -5.78
N ASP A 16 1.99 -6.95 -6.66
CA ASP A 16 1.36 -8.28 -6.62
C ASP A 16 2.43 -9.39 -6.70
N LYS A 17 3.42 -9.28 -7.61
CA LYS A 17 4.54 -10.23 -7.72
C LYS A 17 5.38 -10.27 -6.43
N CYS A 18 5.66 -9.12 -5.83
CA CYS A 18 6.42 -9.04 -4.58
C CYS A 18 5.66 -9.72 -3.43
N VAL A 19 4.35 -9.49 -3.33
CA VAL A 19 3.52 -10.14 -2.32
C VAL A 19 3.44 -11.64 -2.55
N ASP A 20 3.22 -12.07 -3.79
CA ASP A 20 3.15 -13.49 -4.14
C ASP A 20 4.49 -14.20 -3.85
N TYR A 21 5.63 -13.52 -4.08
CA TYR A 21 6.95 -14.04 -3.69
C TYR A 21 7.05 -14.26 -2.17
N LEU A 22 6.62 -13.30 -1.34
CA LEU A 22 6.63 -13.44 0.11
C LEU A 22 5.74 -14.59 0.60
N LEU A 23 4.58 -14.77 -0.01
CA LEU A 23 3.65 -15.83 0.35
C LEU A 23 4.19 -17.23 0.03
N ASN A 24 4.93 -17.34 -1.08
CA ASN A 24 5.50 -18.61 -1.56
C ASN A 24 6.95 -18.84 -1.11
N ARG A 25 7.48 -18.01 -0.19
CA ARG A 25 8.83 -18.15 0.33
C ARG A 25 9.04 -19.48 1.05
N PRO A 26 10.25 -20.02 1.14
CA PRO A 26 10.59 -21.09 2.09
C PRO A 26 10.46 -20.55 3.52
N LYS A 27 9.35 -20.91 4.18
CA LYS A 27 8.89 -20.26 5.44
C LYS A 27 9.83 -20.46 6.63
N LEU A 28 10.60 -21.55 6.65
CA LEU A 28 11.53 -21.85 7.73
C LEU A 28 12.85 -21.09 7.59
N GLU A 29 13.27 -20.82 6.36
CA GLU A 29 14.53 -20.18 6.04
C GLU A 29 14.41 -18.67 5.83
N MET A 30 13.20 -18.18 5.51
CA MET A 30 12.96 -16.78 5.19
C MET A 30 11.77 -16.22 5.95
N VAL A 31 12.00 -15.12 6.67
CA VAL A 31 10.92 -14.37 7.33
C VAL A 31 10.00 -13.68 6.32
N GLY A 32 8.74 -13.48 6.70
CA GLY A 32 7.72 -12.93 5.84
C GLY A 32 7.62 -11.41 5.89
N LEU A 33 8.72 -10.68 5.66
CA LEU A 33 8.71 -9.21 5.68
C LEU A 33 9.00 -8.63 4.30
N GLY A 34 8.20 -7.65 3.88
CA GLY A 34 8.41 -6.90 2.65
C GLY A 34 8.08 -5.42 2.81
N LEU A 35 8.68 -4.57 1.97
CA LEU A 35 8.46 -3.13 1.96
C LEU A 35 8.04 -2.65 0.56
N ILE A 36 6.88 -2.01 0.50
CA ILE A 36 6.40 -1.22 -0.64
C ILE A 36 6.64 0.25 -0.32
N TYR A 37 7.39 0.95 -1.17
CA TYR A 37 7.75 2.34 -0.90
C TYR A 37 7.76 3.18 -2.18
N GLY A 38 7.90 4.49 -2.05
CA GLY A 38 7.95 5.40 -3.20
C GLY A 38 7.38 6.77 -2.89
N HIS A 39 7.40 7.67 -3.87
CA HIS A 39 6.92 9.04 -3.74
C HIS A 39 5.44 9.11 -3.30
N PRO A 40 5.03 10.22 -2.63
CA PRO A 40 3.62 10.49 -2.37
C PRO A 40 2.81 10.53 -3.67
N GLY A 41 1.53 10.11 -3.60
CA GLY A 41 0.62 10.20 -4.74
C GLY A 41 0.76 9.11 -5.82
N LEU A 42 1.60 8.07 -5.61
CA LEU A 42 1.76 6.93 -6.52
C LEU A 42 0.77 5.78 -6.30
N GLY A 43 -0.16 5.91 -5.34
CA GLY A 43 -1.22 4.93 -5.13
C GLY A 43 -0.88 3.79 -4.16
N LYS A 44 0.19 3.89 -3.36
CA LYS A 44 0.60 2.87 -2.39
C LYS A 44 -0.50 2.51 -1.39
N THR A 45 -1.06 3.51 -0.71
CA THR A 45 -2.19 3.33 0.23
C THR A 45 -3.41 2.70 -0.45
N THR A 46 -3.74 3.15 -1.66
CA THR A 46 -4.85 2.56 -2.45
C THR A 46 -4.59 1.10 -2.77
N TYR A 47 -3.35 0.75 -3.12
CA TYR A 47 -2.94 -0.64 -3.33
C TYR A 47 -3.04 -1.45 -2.04
N ALA A 48 -2.50 -0.94 -0.93
CA ALA A 48 -2.52 -1.59 0.38
C ALA A 48 -3.95 -1.93 0.84
N GLN A 49 -4.86 -0.97 0.77
CA GLN A 49 -6.27 -1.16 1.11
C GLN A 49 -6.95 -2.18 0.16
N ARG A 50 -6.68 -2.06 -1.14
CA ARG A 50 -7.24 -2.98 -2.14
C ARG A 50 -6.81 -4.42 -1.89
N ILE A 51 -5.50 -4.67 -1.71
CA ILE A 51 -5.00 -6.04 -1.53
C ILE A 51 -5.50 -6.63 -0.21
N ALA A 52 -5.58 -5.81 0.84
CA ALA A 52 -6.12 -6.24 2.12
C ALA A 52 -7.60 -6.65 1.97
N TYR A 53 -8.41 -5.84 1.33
CA TYR A 53 -9.81 -6.15 1.10
C TYR A 53 -10.02 -7.36 0.17
N SER A 54 -9.32 -7.40 -0.97
CA SER A 54 -9.55 -8.42 -2.01
C SER A 54 -9.00 -9.80 -1.67
N ARG A 55 -7.95 -9.87 -0.84
CA ARG A 55 -7.31 -11.13 -0.42
C ARG A 55 -7.62 -11.48 1.04
N GLY A 56 -8.43 -10.68 1.73
CA GLY A 56 -8.79 -10.90 3.14
C GLY A 56 -7.59 -10.73 4.07
N TYR A 57 -6.71 -9.75 3.83
CA TYR A 57 -5.59 -9.45 4.72
C TYR A 57 -5.98 -8.42 5.78
N ILE A 58 -5.24 -8.40 6.88
CA ILE A 58 -5.39 -7.36 7.89
C ILE A 58 -4.74 -6.08 7.39
N TYR A 59 -5.47 -4.96 7.43
CA TYR A 59 -4.94 -3.64 7.14
C TYR A 59 -4.86 -2.81 8.43
N LEU A 60 -3.67 -2.30 8.73
CA LEU A 60 -3.43 -1.39 9.83
C LEU A 60 -2.68 -0.16 9.31
N ARG A 61 -3.22 1.03 9.56
CA ARG A 61 -2.54 2.28 9.28
C ARG A 61 -1.93 2.84 10.55
N LEU A 62 -0.64 3.14 10.52
CA LEU A 62 0.02 3.83 11.63
C LEU A 62 -0.35 5.31 11.66
N GLU A 63 -0.40 5.87 12.85
CA GLU A 63 -0.73 7.27 13.11
C GLU A 63 0.41 7.96 13.86
N ALA A 64 0.54 9.28 13.68
CA ALA A 64 1.67 10.06 14.19
C ALA A 64 1.84 9.99 15.72
N TRP A 65 0.74 9.74 16.45
CA TRP A 65 0.70 9.65 17.93
C TRP A 65 0.66 8.21 18.45
N MET A 66 0.80 7.23 17.56
CA MET A 66 0.73 5.81 17.95
C MET A 66 1.97 5.42 18.76
N THR A 67 1.73 4.86 19.94
CA THR A 67 2.75 4.28 20.81
C THR A 67 2.83 2.77 20.62
N ALA A 68 3.90 2.13 21.11
CA ALA A 68 4.02 0.67 21.05
C ALA A 68 2.82 -0.05 21.69
N LYS A 69 2.26 0.49 22.79
CA LYS A 69 1.07 -0.09 23.43
C LYS A 69 -0.17 0.04 22.55
N THR A 70 -0.43 1.22 22.00
CA THR A 70 -1.61 1.45 21.14
C THR A 70 -1.50 0.67 19.85
N PHE A 71 -0.29 0.51 19.29
CA PHE A 71 -0.02 -0.39 18.17
C PHE A 71 -0.38 -1.84 18.50
N ALA A 72 0.13 -2.38 19.61
CA ALA A 72 -0.16 -3.77 20.02
C ALA A 72 -1.65 -4.00 20.23
N VAL A 73 -2.36 -3.04 20.86
CA VAL A 73 -3.82 -3.08 21.03
C VAL A 73 -4.54 -3.10 19.71
N ALA A 74 -4.21 -2.16 18.80
CA ALA A 74 -4.85 -2.02 17.50
C ALA A 74 -4.64 -3.28 16.63
N LEU A 75 -3.39 -3.77 16.58
CA LEU A 75 -3.06 -4.96 15.81
C LEU A 75 -3.74 -6.22 16.38
N LYS A 76 -3.68 -6.43 17.70
CA LYS A 76 -4.36 -7.57 18.32
C LYS A 76 -5.87 -7.56 18.07
N LYS A 77 -6.50 -6.38 18.18
CA LYS A 77 -7.92 -6.22 17.88
C LYS A 77 -8.22 -6.59 16.42
N ALA A 78 -7.41 -6.11 15.49
CA ALA A 78 -7.57 -6.43 14.07
C ALA A 78 -7.39 -7.92 13.77
N VAL A 79 -6.43 -8.60 14.42
CA VAL A 79 -6.22 -10.05 14.30
C VAL A 79 -7.44 -10.81 14.85
N LEU A 80 -7.92 -10.47 16.05
CA LEU A 80 -9.10 -11.11 16.65
C LEU A 80 -10.34 -10.95 15.75
N GLN A 81 -10.56 -9.78 15.20
CA GLN A 81 -11.66 -9.52 14.25
C GLN A 81 -11.53 -10.35 12.98
N HIS A 82 -10.33 -10.42 12.43
CA HIS A 82 -10.03 -11.21 11.22
C HIS A 82 -10.30 -12.71 11.44
N LEU A 83 -9.94 -13.24 12.61
CA LEU A 83 -10.15 -14.63 12.98
C LEU A 83 -11.59 -14.94 13.48
N GLY A 84 -12.48 -13.94 13.51
CA GLY A 84 -13.86 -14.14 14.00
C GLY A 84 -13.96 -14.39 15.51
N MET A 85 -12.91 -14.07 16.27
CA MET A 85 -12.84 -14.30 17.72
C MET A 85 -13.54 -13.21 18.56
N GLY A 86 -14.34 -12.36 17.93
CA GLY A 86 -15.14 -11.33 18.58
C GLY A 86 -14.43 -10.01 18.80
N ASN A 87 -15.14 -9.07 19.45
CA ASN A 87 -14.71 -7.68 19.69
C ASN A 87 -14.44 -7.40 21.18
N ASN A 88 -13.94 -8.36 21.91
CA ASN A 88 -13.67 -8.18 23.34
C ASN A 88 -12.59 -7.09 23.55
N PRO A 89 -12.72 -6.29 24.63
CA PRO A 89 -11.70 -5.29 24.96
C PRO A 89 -10.32 -5.93 25.14
N VAL A 90 -9.31 -5.35 24.48
CA VAL A 90 -7.92 -5.78 24.65
C VAL A 90 -7.35 -5.02 25.88
N ILE A 91 -7.29 -5.70 27.01
CA ILE A 91 -6.87 -5.13 28.30
C ILE A 91 -5.57 -5.78 28.75
N GLY A 92 -4.67 -5.01 29.36
CA GLY A 92 -3.41 -5.51 29.91
C GLY A 92 -2.25 -4.53 29.78
N SER A 93 -1.09 -4.95 30.24
CA SER A 93 0.17 -4.27 30.00
C SER A 93 0.57 -4.42 28.51
N ALA A 94 1.42 -3.52 28.01
CA ALA A 94 1.92 -3.62 26.64
C ALA A 94 2.56 -5.00 26.38
N ALA A 95 3.37 -5.49 27.30
CA ALA A 95 4.03 -6.80 27.20
C ALA A 95 3.03 -7.97 27.17
N SER A 96 2.02 -7.96 28.06
CA SER A 96 1.00 -9.02 28.09
C SER A 96 0.18 -9.06 26.81
N ILE A 97 -0.23 -7.89 26.29
CA ILE A 97 -0.98 -7.79 25.04
C ILE A 97 -0.13 -8.31 23.88
N TYR A 98 1.15 -7.90 23.82
CA TYR A 98 2.07 -8.28 22.78
C TYR A 98 2.36 -9.79 22.79
N ASN A 99 2.72 -10.37 23.96
CA ASN A 99 2.98 -11.80 24.05
C ASN A 99 1.77 -12.66 23.65
N SER A 100 0.57 -12.22 24.00
CA SER A 100 -0.64 -12.93 23.58
C SER A 100 -0.94 -12.74 22.08
N LEU A 101 -0.52 -11.62 21.48
CA LEU A 101 -0.60 -11.40 20.02
C LEU A 101 0.35 -12.35 19.28
N ILE A 102 1.61 -12.47 19.74
CA ILE A 102 2.58 -13.42 19.19
C ILE A 102 2.05 -14.85 19.25
N GLY A 103 1.55 -15.29 20.42
CA GLY A 103 0.94 -16.62 20.55
C GLY A 103 -0.19 -16.85 19.55
N LEU A 104 -1.08 -15.87 19.40
CA LEU A 104 -2.19 -15.95 18.47
C LEU A 104 -1.72 -16.03 17.00
N LEU A 105 -0.72 -15.24 16.60
CA LEU A 105 -0.17 -15.29 15.25
C LEU A 105 0.63 -16.56 14.98
N ALA A 106 1.28 -17.14 15.98
CA ALA A 106 1.98 -18.43 15.86
C ALA A 106 1.01 -19.59 15.59
N GLU A 107 -0.21 -19.52 16.15
CA GLU A 107 -1.28 -20.48 15.87
C GLU A 107 -1.95 -20.27 14.50
N HIS A 108 -1.78 -19.09 13.89
CA HIS A 108 -2.40 -18.68 12.63
C HIS A 108 -1.37 -18.20 11.60
N PRO A 109 -0.52 -19.11 11.07
CA PRO A 109 0.58 -18.79 10.15
C PRO A 109 0.13 -18.33 8.76
N GLU A 110 -1.17 -18.42 8.46
CA GLU A 110 -1.80 -17.92 7.22
C GLU A 110 -2.06 -16.42 7.25
N VAL A 111 -1.98 -15.79 8.41
CA VAL A 111 -2.30 -14.36 8.58
C VAL A 111 -1.30 -13.49 7.82
N VAL A 112 -1.84 -12.55 7.04
CA VAL A 112 -1.09 -11.53 6.33
C VAL A 112 -1.51 -10.16 6.86
N ILE A 113 -0.52 -9.35 7.24
CA ILE A 113 -0.70 -8.02 7.82
C ILE A 113 -0.10 -6.98 6.89
N VAL A 114 -0.89 -5.99 6.49
CA VAL A 114 -0.45 -4.82 5.72
C VAL A 114 -0.40 -3.63 6.67
N ILE A 115 0.79 -3.08 6.90
CA ILE A 115 1.03 -1.93 7.77
C ILE A 115 1.36 -0.72 6.91
N ASP A 116 0.42 0.24 6.83
CA ASP A 116 0.59 1.47 6.06
C ASP A 116 1.14 2.61 6.92
N GLU A 117 1.79 3.58 6.27
CA GLU A 117 2.44 4.74 6.88
C GLU A 117 3.55 4.34 7.88
N ILE A 118 4.38 3.34 7.51
CA ILE A 118 5.46 2.84 8.38
C ILE A 118 6.44 3.94 8.83
N ASP A 119 6.48 5.05 8.12
CA ASP A 119 7.31 6.20 8.43
C ASP A 119 7.08 6.76 9.85
N TYR A 120 5.89 6.58 10.41
CA TYR A 120 5.60 6.95 11.80
C TYR A 120 6.32 6.06 12.80
N ALA A 121 6.55 4.77 12.48
CA ALA A 121 7.29 3.86 13.33
C ALA A 121 8.80 4.22 13.44
N PHE A 122 9.34 4.99 12.52
CA PHE A 122 10.74 5.44 12.59
C PHE A 122 11.03 6.35 13.78
N LYS A 123 10.00 6.97 14.35
CA LYS A 123 10.10 7.79 15.57
C LYS A 123 9.88 6.95 16.84
N GLU A 124 9.19 5.83 16.74
CA GLU A 124 8.87 4.92 17.85
C GLU A 124 9.44 3.52 17.55
N GLN A 125 10.75 3.37 17.73
CA GLN A 125 11.48 2.15 17.36
C GLN A 125 10.94 0.87 18.02
N LYS A 126 10.19 0.98 19.12
CA LYS A 126 9.52 -0.15 19.75
C LYS A 126 8.45 -0.77 18.85
N ILE A 127 7.84 0.01 17.95
CA ILE A 127 6.92 -0.53 16.94
C ILE A 127 7.70 -1.36 15.92
N LEU A 128 8.86 -0.87 15.45
CA LEU A 128 9.71 -1.63 14.54
C LEU A 128 10.21 -2.93 15.16
N SER A 129 10.59 -2.88 16.46
CA SER A 129 10.98 -4.08 17.21
C SER A 129 9.83 -5.08 17.29
N ALA A 130 8.61 -4.62 17.59
CA ALA A 130 7.43 -5.47 17.62
C ALA A 130 7.13 -6.10 16.25
N ILE A 131 7.24 -5.37 15.17
CA ILE A 131 7.06 -5.91 13.80
C ILE A 131 8.11 -6.98 13.50
N ARG A 132 9.38 -6.74 13.86
CA ARG A 132 10.44 -7.71 13.71
C ARG A 132 10.15 -9.00 14.48
N ASP A 133 9.82 -8.88 15.75
CA ASP A 133 9.57 -10.03 16.60
C ASP A 133 8.37 -10.86 16.07
N ILE A 134 7.33 -10.20 15.51
CA ILE A 134 6.24 -10.90 14.82
C ILE A 134 6.77 -11.78 13.70
N VAL A 135 7.60 -11.25 12.80
CA VAL A 135 8.08 -12.03 11.66
C VAL A 135 9.15 -13.05 12.01
N ASP A 136 9.90 -12.84 13.12
CA ASP A 136 10.93 -13.77 13.60
C ASP A 136 10.31 -14.92 14.42
N GLU A 137 9.26 -14.66 15.20
CA GLU A 137 8.66 -15.64 16.11
C GLU A 137 7.45 -16.35 15.52
N THR A 138 6.92 -15.83 14.40
CA THR A 138 5.74 -16.42 13.73
C THR A 138 6.00 -16.64 12.25
N LEU A 139 5.13 -17.38 11.58
CA LEU A 139 5.20 -17.54 10.12
C LEU A 139 4.34 -16.51 9.37
N ALA A 140 3.76 -15.55 10.08
CA ALA A 140 2.95 -14.49 9.49
C ALA A 140 3.73 -13.66 8.45
N VAL A 141 3.00 -13.12 7.48
CA VAL A 141 3.57 -12.20 6.49
C VAL A 141 3.21 -10.78 6.86
N VAL A 142 4.22 -9.90 6.89
CA VAL A 142 4.03 -8.46 7.13
C VAL A 142 4.49 -7.67 5.91
N ILE A 143 3.60 -6.86 5.36
CA ILE A 143 3.86 -5.98 4.22
C ILE A 143 3.85 -4.55 4.74
N LEU A 144 5.00 -3.92 4.75
CA LEU A 144 5.16 -2.51 5.13
C LEU A 144 4.90 -1.62 3.93
N VAL A 145 4.25 -0.48 4.15
CA VAL A 145 4.03 0.55 3.12
C VAL A 145 4.55 1.88 3.65
N GLY A 146 5.46 2.51 2.90
CA GLY A 146 6.15 3.71 3.34
C GLY A 146 6.44 4.72 2.24
N MET A 147 7.07 5.82 2.64
CA MET A 147 7.48 6.90 1.76
C MET A 147 8.75 6.52 0.98
N GLN A 148 9.18 7.41 0.05
CA GLN A 148 10.34 7.22 -0.82
C GLN A 148 11.60 6.75 -0.09
N ASN A 149 11.93 7.35 1.03
CA ASN A 149 13.14 7.08 1.80
C ASN A 149 12.95 6.03 2.91
N ALA A 150 11.81 5.33 2.94
CA ALA A 150 11.53 4.32 3.96
C ALA A 150 12.57 3.18 3.96
N LYS A 151 13.03 2.76 2.78
CA LYS A 151 14.08 1.75 2.62
C LYS A 151 15.40 2.17 3.28
N ASP A 152 15.86 3.38 2.96
CA ASP A 152 17.12 3.91 3.49
C ASP A 152 17.03 4.17 5.00
N ARG A 153 15.87 4.63 5.47
CA ARG A 153 15.64 4.84 6.90
C ARG A 153 15.62 3.55 7.70
N LEU A 154 15.04 2.47 7.19
CA LEU A 154 15.14 1.16 7.83
C LEU A 154 16.59 0.73 7.98
N TYR A 155 17.40 0.88 6.94
CA TYR A 155 18.83 0.57 6.97
C TYR A 155 19.60 1.44 7.99
N GLN A 156 19.33 2.76 8.01
CA GLN A 156 19.99 3.71 8.91
C GLN A 156 19.63 3.51 10.39
N ILE A 157 18.36 3.17 10.68
CA ILE A 157 17.92 2.91 12.06
C ILE A 157 18.58 1.65 12.59
N ASN A 158 18.53 0.57 11.87
CA ASN A 158 19.21 -0.66 12.20
C ASN A 158 19.19 -1.60 10.99
N ARG A 159 20.37 -1.93 10.50
CA ARG A 159 20.56 -2.91 9.42
C ARG A 159 19.80 -4.21 9.66
N TYR A 160 19.62 -4.58 10.90
CA TYR A 160 18.89 -5.77 11.32
C TYR A 160 17.42 -5.80 10.84
N TYR A 161 16.73 -4.65 10.80
CA TYR A 161 15.37 -4.57 10.24
C TYR A 161 15.40 -4.67 8.71
N PHE A 162 16.40 -4.06 8.10
CA PHE A 162 16.58 -4.07 6.66
C PHE A 162 16.85 -5.49 6.13
N ASP A 163 17.76 -6.24 6.78
CA ASP A 163 18.18 -7.57 6.36
C ASP A 163 17.02 -8.61 6.44
N ARG A 164 15.98 -8.32 7.21
CA ARG A 164 14.75 -9.14 7.27
C ARG A 164 13.77 -8.88 6.14
N CYS A 165 13.88 -7.76 5.45
CA CYS A 165 13.03 -7.50 4.30
C CYS A 165 13.46 -8.37 3.12
N GLY A 166 12.70 -9.43 2.86
CA GLY A 166 12.95 -10.32 1.72
C GLY A 166 12.62 -9.68 0.37
N VAL A 167 11.81 -8.61 0.36
CA VAL A 167 11.38 -7.92 -0.87
C VAL A 167 11.28 -6.41 -0.64
N PHE A 168 11.78 -5.66 -1.63
CA PHE A 168 11.62 -4.22 -1.74
C PHE A 168 10.93 -3.88 -3.06
N CYS A 169 9.75 -3.28 -2.99
CA CYS A 169 8.96 -2.88 -4.15
C CYS A 169 8.85 -1.36 -4.20
N GLU A 170 9.59 -0.74 -5.10
CA GLU A 170 9.51 0.71 -5.31
C GLU A 170 8.41 1.07 -6.31
N PHE A 171 7.47 1.91 -5.91
CA PHE A 171 6.48 2.48 -6.81
C PHE A 171 7.09 3.61 -7.63
N GLN A 172 6.98 3.49 -8.94
CA GLN A 172 7.52 4.43 -9.91
C GLN A 172 6.45 5.38 -10.43
N SER A 173 6.89 6.49 -11.02
CA SER A 173 6.01 7.39 -11.75
C SER A 173 5.26 6.65 -12.87
N PRO A 174 3.99 7.03 -13.16
CA PRO A 174 3.20 6.36 -14.18
C PRO A 174 3.81 6.52 -15.57
N SER A 175 3.96 5.42 -16.27
CA SER A 175 4.37 5.40 -17.68
C SER A 175 3.23 5.88 -18.59
N LYS A 176 3.53 6.21 -19.85
CA LYS A 176 2.49 6.48 -20.86
C LYS A 176 1.48 5.34 -20.97
N LYS A 177 1.94 4.10 -20.86
CA LYS A 177 1.07 2.92 -20.87
C LYS A 177 0.13 2.90 -19.65
N ASP A 178 0.65 3.24 -18.46
CA ASP A 178 -0.17 3.33 -17.26
C ASP A 178 -1.22 4.43 -17.37
N ILE A 179 -0.86 5.58 -17.93
CA ILE A 179 -1.78 6.69 -18.17
C ILE A 179 -2.88 6.26 -19.14
N ALA A 180 -2.53 5.59 -20.25
CA ALA A 180 -3.50 5.10 -21.23
C ALA A 180 -4.48 4.08 -20.58
N ILE A 181 -3.96 3.13 -19.79
CA ILE A 181 -4.78 2.14 -19.06
C ILE A 181 -5.70 2.84 -18.06
N LEU A 182 -5.17 3.80 -17.29
CA LEU A 182 -5.93 4.54 -16.30
C LEU A 182 -7.03 5.36 -16.97
N ALA A 183 -6.71 6.14 -17.99
CA ALA A 183 -7.69 6.93 -18.75
C ALA A 183 -8.79 6.04 -19.34
N ALA A 184 -8.43 4.93 -19.99
CA ALA A 184 -9.40 3.97 -20.54
C ALA A 184 -10.28 3.32 -19.46
N THR A 185 -9.78 3.22 -18.23
CA THR A 185 -10.54 2.64 -17.12
C THR A 185 -11.55 3.62 -16.52
N VAL A 186 -11.21 4.92 -16.44
CA VAL A 186 -11.97 5.91 -15.66
C VAL A 186 -12.68 6.97 -16.49
N MET A 187 -12.27 7.25 -17.74
CA MET A 187 -12.93 8.22 -18.60
C MET A 187 -14.22 7.63 -19.23
N GLU A 188 -15.26 8.43 -19.28
CA GLU A 188 -16.53 8.12 -19.98
C GLU A 188 -16.49 8.62 -21.43
N VAL A 189 -15.69 9.67 -21.67
CA VAL A 189 -15.54 10.28 -22.99
C VAL A 189 -14.40 9.60 -23.76
N LYS A 190 -14.58 9.36 -25.03
CA LYS A 190 -13.53 8.80 -25.91
C LYS A 190 -12.35 9.76 -26.03
N PHE A 191 -11.16 9.25 -26.18
CA PHE A 191 -9.92 10.02 -26.32
C PHE A 191 -8.94 9.32 -27.27
N GLY A 192 -8.03 10.08 -27.87
CA GLY A 192 -6.95 9.60 -28.73
C GLY A 192 -5.60 9.49 -28.00
N ALA A 193 -4.58 9.06 -28.72
CA ALA A 193 -3.20 9.00 -28.23
C ALA A 193 -2.63 10.39 -27.89
N ASP A 194 -3.09 11.43 -28.56
CA ASP A 194 -2.75 12.84 -28.32
C ASP A 194 -3.09 13.28 -26.89
N ILE A 195 -4.23 12.86 -26.35
CA ILE A 195 -4.63 13.14 -24.97
C ILE A 195 -3.72 12.40 -23.96
N VAL A 196 -3.33 11.16 -24.26
CA VAL A 196 -2.38 10.41 -23.42
C VAL A 196 -1.03 11.14 -23.38
N ASP A 197 -0.54 11.61 -24.53
CA ASP A 197 0.69 12.37 -24.64
C ASP A 197 0.61 13.72 -23.94
N TYR A 198 -0.52 14.39 -24.03
CA TYR A 198 -0.80 15.63 -23.32
C TYR A 198 -0.73 15.43 -21.80
N ILE A 199 -1.41 14.40 -21.28
CA ILE A 199 -1.40 14.07 -19.85
C ILE A 199 0.03 13.71 -19.41
N TYR A 200 0.73 12.87 -20.17
CA TYR A 200 2.10 12.46 -19.86
C TYR A 200 3.07 13.63 -19.75
N LYS A 201 3.00 14.58 -20.68
CA LYS A 201 3.86 15.78 -20.68
C LYS A 201 3.56 16.75 -19.54
N ARG A 202 2.31 16.83 -19.08
CA ARG A 202 1.86 17.76 -18.03
C ARG A 202 1.81 17.14 -16.62
N ASN A 203 1.88 15.82 -16.55
CA ASN A 203 1.89 15.12 -15.27
C ASN A 203 3.18 15.41 -14.50
N GLN A 204 3.05 15.76 -13.22
CA GLN A 204 4.17 15.98 -12.30
C GLN A 204 4.73 14.65 -11.73
N GLY A 205 4.54 13.53 -12.40
CA GLY A 205 5.09 12.22 -12.05
C GLY A 205 4.26 11.43 -11.05
N THR A 206 3.01 11.83 -10.73
CA THR A 206 2.18 11.10 -9.78
C THR A 206 0.84 10.64 -10.37
N LEU A 207 0.30 9.53 -9.85
CA LEU A 207 -1.06 9.09 -10.21
C LEU A 207 -2.12 10.08 -9.75
N ARG A 208 -1.89 10.77 -8.63
CA ARG A 208 -2.80 11.80 -8.13
C ARG A 208 -2.95 12.94 -9.14
N ASP A 209 -1.86 13.39 -9.74
CA ASP A 209 -1.91 14.47 -10.75
C ASP A 209 -2.48 13.95 -12.07
N THR A 210 -2.15 12.72 -12.46
CA THR A 210 -2.76 12.05 -13.61
C THR A 210 -4.29 12.04 -13.49
N ILE A 211 -4.82 11.64 -12.33
CA ILE A 211 -6.27 11.58 -12.08
C ILE A 211 -6.89 12.99 -12.13
N LYS A 212 -6.23 14.01 -11.58
CA LYS A 212 -6.71 15.40 -11.65
C LYS A 212 -6.77 15.90 -13.10
N LEU A 213 -5.73 15.63 -13.90
CA LEU A 213 -5.71 15.99 -15.31
C LEU A 213 -6.82 15.28 -16.10
N ILE A 214 -6.99 13.98 -15.91
CA ILE A 214 -8.08 13.21 -16.54
C ILE A 214 -9.44 13.80 -16.16
N HIS A 215 -9.66 14.12 -14.88
CA HIS A 215 -10.91 14.73 -14.43
C HIS A 215 -11.15 16.09 -15.07
N SER A 216 -10.13 16.96 -15.18
CA SER A 216 -10.26 18.26 -15.83
C SER A 216 -10.60 18.11 -17.31
N LEU A 217 -9.93 17.20 -18.04
CA LEU A 217 -10.19 16.94 -19.46
C LEU A 217 -11.61 16.43 -19.68
N GLU A 218 -12.07 15.52 -18.87
CA GLU A 218 -13.45 15.01 -18.96
C GLU A 218 -14.49 16.08 -18.64
N SER A 219 -14.21 16.98 -17.70
CA SER A 219 -15.07 18.12 -17.39
C SER A 219 -15.19 19.06 -18.58
N VAL A 220 -14.09 19.38 -19.25
CA VAL A 220 -14.10 20.20 -20.49
C VAL A 220 -14.91 19.52 -21.58
N ALA A 221 -14.69 18.22 -21.80
CA ALA A 221 -15.44 17.46 -22.81
C ALA A 221 -16.95 17.47 -22.55
N LYS A 222 -17.35 17.32 -21.29
CA LYS A 222 -18.77 17.35 -20.89
C LYS A 222 -19.40 18.73 -21.07
N VAL A 223 -18.68 19.79 -20.69
CA VAL A 223 -19.17 21.19 -20.89
C VAL A 223 -19.34 21.51 -22.36
N LYS A 224 -18.41 21.07 -23.22
CA LYS A 224 -18.47 21.27 -24.67
C LYS A 224 -19.34 20.21 -25.39
N ASN A 225 -20.00 19.30 -24.68
CA ASN A 225 -20.82 18.20 -25.22
C ASN A 225 -20.08 17.32 -26.25
N LEU A 226 -18.78 17.06 -26.03
CA LEU A 226 -17.95 16.27 -26.93
C LEU A 226 -18.12 14.77 -26.67
N GLY A 227 -18.40 14.00 -27.73
CA GLY A 227 -18.37 12.54 -27.66
C GLY A 227 -16.95 11.95 -27.62
N GLN A 228 -15.98 12.71 -28.10
CA GLN A 228 -14.56 12.42 -28.09
C GLN A 228 -13.77 13.71 -27.83
N ILE A 229 -12.72 13.64 -27.02
CA ILE A 229 -11.84 14.77 -26.73
C ILE A 229 -10.49 14.60 -27.44
N SER A 230 -9.98 15.70 -27.99
CA SER A 230 -8.66 15.84 -28.61
C SER A 230 -7.90 17.04 -28.01
N VAL A 231 -6.62 17.14 -28.27
CA VAL A 231 -5.81 18.30 -27.80
C VAL A 231 -6.31 19.62 -28.42
N HIS A 232 -6.81 19.62 -29.66
CA HIS A 232 -7.41 20.80 -30.29
C HIS A 232 -8.59 21.38 -29.51
N ASP A 233 -9.35 20.55 -28.83
CA ASP A 233 -10.50 21.01 -28.04
C ASP A 233 -10.09 21.77 -26.75
N LEU A 234 -8.78 21.76 -26.41
CA LEU A 234 -8.23 22.41 -25.23
C LEU A 234 -7.66 23.82 -25.52
N GLU A 235 -7.47 24.17 -26.80
CA GLU A 235 -6.86 25.42 -27.25
C GLU A 235 -7.86 26.56 -27.53
N GLY A 236 -9.11 26.35 -27.14
CA GLY A 236 -10.24 27.30 -27.36
C GLY A 236 -10.82 27.90 -26.09
#